data_cca47ce8addfd91fb0f79aa42f56782f
#
_entry.id   cca47ce8addfd91fb0f79aa42f56782f
#
_cell.length_a   1.000
_cell.length_b   1.000
_cell.length_c   1.000
_cell.angle_alpha   90.00
_cell.angle_beta   90.00
_cell.angle_gamma   90.00
#
_symmetry.space_group_name_H-M   'P 1'
#
loop_
_entity.id
_entity.type
_entity.pdbx_description
1 polymer ?
#
loop_
_entity_poly.entity_id
_entity_poly.type
_entity_poly.pdbx_seq_one_letter_code
_entity_poly.pdbx_strand_id
1 'polypeptide(L)'
;MTHSCRLSVAPMLDWTDRHCRYFHRLMTKETLLYTEMVTTGAIIHGKGDFLAYNEEEHPLALQLGGSNPADLATCAKLAQERGYDEINLNVGCPSDRVQNGRFGACLMAEPQLVADCVAAMKDVVDVPVTVKTRIGIDDQDSYEFLTDFVSIVSEKGGCEQFTIHARKAWLSGLSPKENREIPPLDYPRAYQLKKDFSHLTIAINGGVKLLEEAKEHLQYLDGVMIGREAYQSPYLLASVDQELFGSNTPVKKRSEIVEEMYPYIEAQLAKGAYLGHITRHMLGLFQSMPGARQWRRHISENAHKPGSGLEVLQDALAKIPKELNV
;
A
#
# COMPACT_ATOMS: atom_id res chain seq x y z
N MET A 1 5.47 -19.51 -5.75
CA MET A 1 4.70 -18.35 -5.27
C MET A 1 5.48 -17.72 -4.14
N THR A 2 5.93 -16.51 -4.32
CA THR A 2 6.55 -15.76 -3.22
C THR A 2 5.45 -15.45 -2.19
N HIS A 3 5.67 -15.78 -0.93
CA HIS A 3 4.72 -15.55 0.18
C HIS A 3 4.18 -14.11 0.23
N SER A 4 4.92 -13.15 -0.30
CA SER A 4 4.60 -11.73 -0.33
C SER A 4 3.32 -11.33 -1.08
N CYS A 5 2.84 -12.14 -2.03
CA CYS A 5 1.64 -11.79 -2.83
C CYS A 5 0.32 -12.06 -2.11
N ARG A 6 0.30 -12.90 -1.05
CA ARG A 6 -0.95 -13.37 -0.43
C ARG A 6 -1.72 -12.24 0.27
N LEU A 7 -1.02 -11.38 0.99
CA LEU A 7 -1.57 -10.15 1.53
C LEU A 7 -0.59 -8.99 1.38
N SER A 8 -1.11 -7.82 1.05
CA SER A 8 -0.34 -6.59 0.98
C SER A 8 -1.13 -5.38 1.51
N VAL A 9 -0.40 -4.34 1.93
CA VAL A 9 -0.97 -3.03 2.29
C VAL A 9 -0.80 -2.09 1.11
N ALA A 10 -1.90 -1.51 0.65
CA ALA A 10 -1.94 -0.64 -0.53
C ALA A 10 -1.06 0.61 -0.37
N PRO A 11 -0.43 1.09 -1.46
CA PRO A 11 0.20 2.41 -1.49
C PRO A 11 -0.84 3.51 -1.28
N MET A 12 -0.63 4.36 -0.29
CA MET A 12 -1.57 5.43 0.08
C MET A 12 -0.78 6.70 0.39
N LEU A 13 -0.97 7.74 -0.43
CA LEU A 13 -0.32 9.04 -0.26
C LEU A 13 -0.63 9.64 1.12
N ASP A 14 0.36 10.22 1.75
CA ASP A 14 0.36 10.77 3.11
C ASP A 14 0.15 9.73 4.24
N TRP A 15 -0.15 8.47 3.91
CA TRP A 15 -0.46 7.43 4.89
C TRP A 15 0.62 6.36 5.00
N THR A 16 1.09 5.80 3.87
CA THR A 16 2.07 4.71 3.93
C THR A 16 3.52 5.20 3.80
N ASP A 17 3.85 6.24 4.56
CA ASP A 17 5.23 6.69 4.73
C ASP A 17 6.05 5.69 5.58
N ARG A 18 7.36 5.93 5.72
CA ARG A 18 8.25 5.03 6.46
C ARG A 18 7.85 4.82 7.93
N HIS A 19 7.19 5.79 8.56
CA HIS A 19 6.75 5.67 9.95
C HIS A 19 5.54 4.74 10.08
N CYS A 20 4.60 4.85 9.14
CA CYS A 20 3.45 3.94 9.05
C CYS A 20 3.91 2.51 8.75
N ARG A 21 4.82 2.32 7.79
CA ARG A 21 5.31 0.99 7.41
C ARG A 21 6.08 0.32 8.54
N TYR A 22 6.93 1.07 9.27
CA TYR A 22 7.58 0.57 10.47
C TYR A 22 6.54 0.10 11.51
N PHE A 23 5.54 0.92 11.78
CA PHE A 23 4.45 0.58 12.70
C PHE A 23 3.68 -0.66 12.25
N HIS A 24 3.32 -0.79 10.97
CA HIS A 24 2.67 -1.98 10.43
C HIS A 24 3.55 -3.22 10.58
N ARG A 25 4.85 -3.10 10.39
CA ARG A 25 5.80 -4.22 10.49
C ARG A 25 5.95 -4.77 11.91
N LEU A 26 5.62 -4.02 12.93
CA LEU A 26 5.53 -4.56 14.29
C LEU A 26 4.38 -5.56 14.46
N MET A 27 3.33 -5.46 13.64
CA MET A 27 2.14 -6.31 13.68
C MET A 27 2.23 -7.54 12.78
N THR A 28 2.89 -7.43 11.64
CA THR A 28 3.01 -8.51 10.65
C THR A 28 4.41 -8.58 10.05
N LYS A 29 4.95 -9.78 9.89
CA LYS A 29 6.28 -10.01 9.27
C LYS A 29 6.17 -10.41 7.80
N GLU A 30 5.05 -11.02 7.40
CA GLU A 30 4.87 -11.64 6.09
C GLU A 30 4.18 -10.72 5.07
N THR A 31 3.37 -9.76 5.53
CA THR A 31 2.61 -8.86 4.64
C THR A 31 3.55 -7.98 3.82
N LEU A 32 3.36 -7.94 2.51
CA LEU A 32 4.07 -7.01 1.63
C LEU A 32 3.59 -5.57 1.89
N LEU A 33 4.48 -4.70 2.29
CA LEU A 33 4.19 -3.28 2.47
C LEU A 33 4.58 -2.49 1.22
N TYR A 34 3.79 -1.47 0.90
CA TYR A 34 4.05 -0.56 -0.22
C TYR A 34 4.42 0.82 0.30
N THR A 35 5.34 1.47 -0.40
CA THR A 35 5.58 2.90 -0.21
C THR A 35 4.35 3.69 -0.65
N GLU A 36 4.33 4.98 -0.38
CA GLU A 36 3.51 5.91 -1.15
C GLU A 36 3.93 5.87 -2.62
N MET A 37 3.08 6.38 -3.52
CA MET A 37 3.50 6.56 -4.91
C MET A 37 4.56 7.65 -5.02
N VAL A 38 5.76 7.27 -5.46
CA VAL A 38 6.86 8.18 -5.72
C VAL A 38 6.98 8.43 -7.22
N THR A 39 7.02 9.70 -7.63
CA THR A 39 7.18 10.03 -9.06
C THR A 39 8.64 9.89 -9.50
N THR A 40 8.85 9.49 -10.77
CA THR A 40 10.20 9.41 -11.35
C THR A 40 10.94 10.74 -11.25
N GLY A 41 10.24 11.86 -11.48
CA GLY A 41 10.82 13.19 -11.34
C GLY A 41 11.29 13.53 -9.92
N ALA A 42 10.61 13.02 -8.89
CA ALA A 42 11.04 13.20 -7.50
C ALA A 42 12.35 12.46 -7.22
N ILE A 43 12.49 11.23 -7.71
CA ILE A 43 13.70 10.41 -7.51
C ILE A 43 14.89 11.00 -8.28
N ILE A 44 14.68 11.38 -9.54
CA ILE A 44 15.78 11.81 -10.44
C ILE A 44 16.23 13.25 -10.14
N HIS A 45 15.29 14.15 -9.83
CA HIS A 45 15.55 15.59 -9.73
C HIS A 45 15.27 16.18 -8.34
N GLY A 46 14.64 15.44 -7.46
CA GLY A 46 14.30 15.90 -6.11
C GLY A 46 15.53 16.03 -5.21
N LYS A 47 15.41 16.90 -4.18
CA LYS A 47 16.47 17.11 -3.20
C LYS A 47 16.39 16.20 -1.97
N GLY A 48 15.26 15.48 -1.82
CA GLY A 48 15.02 14.56 -0.70
C GLY A 48 15.44 13.13 -1.02
N ASP A 49 15.61 12.31 0.01
CA ASP A 49 15.75 10.86 -0.15
C ASP A 49 14.36 10.20 -0.24
N PHE A 50 13.81 10.16 -1.44
CA PHE A 50 12.49 9.58 -1.72
C PHE A 50 12.49 8.05 -1.71
N LEU A 51 13.66 7.42 -1.59
CA LEU A 51 13.83 5.98 -1.48
C LEU A 51 14.16 5.53 -0.05
N ALA A 52 14.05 6.44 0.93
CA ALA A 52 14.34 6.12 2.32
C ALA A 52 13.30 5.17 2.94
N TYR A 53 13.78 4.15 3.62
CA TYR A 53 12.99 3.22 4.41
C TYR A 53 13.77 2.76 5.65
N ASN A 54 13.17 1.97 6.52
CA ASN A 54 13.83 1.31 7.63
C ASN A 54 14.01 -0.18 7.29
N GLU A 55 15.17 -0.76 7.62
CA GLU A 55 15.49 -2.16 7.30
C GLU A 55 14.43 -3.16 7.79
N GLU A 56 13.73 -2.82 8.86
CA GLU A 56 12.66 -3.64 9.42
C GLU A 56 11.41 -3.70 8.52
N GLU A 57 11.26 -2.81 7.54
CA GLU A 57 10.03 -2.72 6.73
C GLU A 57 9.85 -3.86 5.72
N HIS A 58 10.91 -4.65 5.44
CA HIS A 58 10.83 -5.77 4.49
C HIS A 58 9.86 -6.89 4.90
N PRO A 59 9.14 -7.51 3.93
CA PRO A 59 9.21 -7.27 2.49
C PRO A 59 8.53 -5.96 2.08
N LEU A 60 9.17 -5.20 1.19
CA LEU A 60 8.82 -3.83 0.84
C LEU A 60 8.82 -3.59 -0.67
N ALA A 61 7.72 -3.06 -1.20
CA ALA A 61 7.56 -2.66 -2.59
C ALA A 61 7.64 -1.13 -2.75
N LEU A 62 8.41 -0.67 -3.74
CA LEU A 62 8.37 0.73 -4.19
C LEU A 62 7.27 0.90 -5.24
N GLN A 63 6.33 1.82 -5.03
CA GLN A 63 5.41 2.20 -6.10
C GLN A 63 5.90 3.44 -6.83
N LEU A 64 6.06 3.32 -8.14
CA LEU A 64 6.46 4.41 -9.05
C LEU A 64 5.26 5.01 -9.78
N GLY A 65 5.29 6.33 -9.95
CA GLY A 65 4.41 7.08 -10.84
C GLY A 65 5.23 7.74 -11.95
N GLY A 66 4.91 7.40 -13.19
CA GLY A 66 5.57 7.92 -14.37
C GLY A 66 5.07 7.23 -15.63
N SER A 67 5.49 7.74 -16.81
CA SER A 67 5.13 7.20 -18.12
C SER A 67 6.29 7.25 -19.13
N ASN A 68 7.48 7.66 -18.69
CA ASN A 68 8.67 7.62 -19.52
C ASN A 68 9.46 6.34 -19.23
N PRO A 69 9.66 5.41 -20.21
CA PRO A 69 10.34 4.14 -19.97
C PRO A 69 11.78 4.30 -19.46
N ALA A 70 12.54 5.28 -19.96
CA ALA A 70 13.93 5.50 -19.53
C ALA A 70 14.04 6.02 -18.09
N ASP A 71 13.15 6.93 -17.71
CA ASP A 71 13.10 7.45 -16.32
C ASP A 71 12.67 6.35 -15.35
N LEU A 72 11.68 5.52 -15.74
CA LEU A 72 11.23 4.39 -14.93
C LEU A 72 12.33 3.32 -14.77
N ALA A 73 13.06 3.00 -15.84
CA ALA A 73 14.21 2.10 -15.78
C ALA A 73 15.29 2.64 -14.82
N THR A 74 15.60 3.94 -14.91
CA THR A 74 16.55 4.59 -13.99
C THR A 74 16.09 4.47 -12.53
N CYS A 75 14.82 4.77 -12.25
CA CYS A 75 14.25 4.67 -10.90
C CYS A 75 14.21 3.22 -10.39
N ALA A 76 13.88 2.27 -11.27
CA ALA A 76 13.85 0.84 -10.94
C ALA A 76 15.24 0.34 -10.53
N LYS A 77 16.28 0.70 -11.29
CA LYS A 77 17.66 0.35 -10.95
C LYS A 77 18.08 0.90 -9.59
N LEU A 78 17.80 2.19 -9.33
CA LEU A 78 18.08 2.80 -8.03
C LEU A 78 17.33 2.13 -6.88
N ALA A 79 16.08 1.71 -7.12
CA ALA A 79 15.28 1.00 -6.13
C ALA A 79 15.87 -0.38 -5.79
N GLN A 80 16.29 -1.16 -6.79
CA GLN A 80 16.94 -2.45 -6.56
C GLN A 80 18.29 -2.26 -5.83
N GLU A 81 19.09 -1.27 -6.20
CA GLU A 81 20.34 -0.94 -5.52
C GLU A 81 20.13 -0.55 -4.05
N ARG A 82 18.96 0.03 -3.72
CA ARG A 82 18.55 0.36 -2.35
C ARG A 82 17.99 -0.85 -1.59
N GLY A 83 17.70 -1.97 -2.25
CA GLY A 83 17.23 -3.20 -1.62
C GLY A 83 15.72 -3.41 -1.60
N TYR A 84 14.93 -2.68 -2.39
CA TYR A 84 13.49 -2.95 -2.51
C TYR A 84 13.22 -4.34 -3.07
N ASP A 85 12.22 -5.04 -2.51
CA ASP A 85 11.86 -6.41 -2.89
C ASP A 85 10.98 -6.49 -4.13
N GLU A 86 10.27 -5.41 -4.46
CA GLU A 86 9.37 -5.30 -5.61
C GLU A 86 9.33 -3.85 -6.12
N ILE A 87 9.15 -3.69 -7.42
CA ILE A 87 8.88 -2.39 -8.06
C ILE A 87 7.50 -2.45 -8.70
N ASN A 88 6.65 -1.52 -8.34
CA ASN A 88 5.27 -1.49 -8.81
C ASN A 88 5.00 -0.21 -9.61
N LEU A 89 4.38 -0.34 -10.78
CA LEU A 89 3.93 0.79 -11.57
C LEU A 89 2.47 1.15 -11.26
N ASN A 90 2.21 2.42 -10.94
CA ASN A 90 0.88 2.93 -10.73
C ASN A 90 0.16 3.21 -12.05
N VAL A 91 -0.90 2.45 -12.32
CA VAL A 91 -1.83 2.63 -13.47
C VAL A 91 -3.27 2.76 -12.96
N GLY A 92 -3.47 3.29 -11.76
CA GLY A 92 -4.80 3.31 -11.13
C GLY A 92 -5.18 4.61 -10.41
N CYS A 93 -4.26 5.56 -10.23
CA CYS A 93 -4.55 6.83 -9.55
C CYS A 93 -5.27 7.81 -10.50
N PRO A 94 -6.48 8.30 -10.15
CA PRO A 94 -7.24 9.21 -11.01
C PRO A 94 -7.08 10.69 -10.65
N SER A 95 -6.10 11.08 -9.81
CA SER A 95 -5.99 12.48 -9.37
C SER A 95 -5.56 13.41 -10.50
N ASP A 96 -6.07 14.65 -10.51
CA ASP A 96 -5.75 15.67 -11.52
C ASP A 96 -4.24 15.91 -11.66
N ARG A 97 -3.51 15.94 -10.53
CA ARG A 97 -2.06 16.09 -10.53
C ARG A 97 -1.37 14.97 -11.27
N VAL A 98 -1.86 13.75 -11.13
CA VAL A 98 -1.33 12.55 -11.78
C VAL A 98 -1.68 12.56 -13.26
N GLN A 99 -2.92 12.91 -13.63
CA GLN A 99 -3.36 13.04 -15.02
C GLN A 99 -2.61 14.15 -15.76
N ASN A 100 -2.40 15.30 -15.12
CA ASN A 100 -1.59 16.38 -15.69
C ASN A 100 -0.14 15.95 -15.94
N GLY A 101 0.37 15.01 -15.14
CA GLY A 101 1.66 14.35 -15.36
C GLY A 101 1.61 13.21 -16.38
N ARG A 102 0.46 12.91 -17.00
CA ARG A 102 0.23 11.82 -17.96
C ARG A 102 0.64 10.44 -17.45
N PHE A 103 0.29 10.12 -16.20
CA PHE A 103 0.50 8.80 -15.60
C PHE A 103 -0.69 8.41 -14.71
N GLY A 104 -0.66 7.25 -14.05
CA GLY A 104 -1.75 6.74 -13.25
C GLY A 104 -2.89 6.13 -14.09
N ALA A 105 -4.15 6.35 -13.72
CA ALA A 105 -5.31 5.66 -14.32
C ALA A 105 -5.47 5.93 -15.83
N CYS A 106 -5.12 7.12 -16.30
CA CYS A 106 -5.20 7.47 -17.73
C CYS A 106 -4.34 6.55 -18.62
N LEU A 107 -3.28 5.95 -18.08
CA LEU A 107 -2.43 5.01 -18.82
C LEU A 107 -3.15 3.69 -19.18
N MET A 108 -4.32 3.39 -18.60
CA MET A 108 -5.12 2.24 -19.07
C MET A 108 -5.54 2.38 -20.54
N ALA A 109 -5.63 3.60 -21.06
CA ALA A 109 -5.90 3.86 -22.49
C ALA A 109 -4.65 3.69 -23.38
N GLU A 110 -3.46 3.53 -22.82
CA GLU A 110 -2.19 3.42 -23.52
C GLU A 110 -1.43 2.13 -23.13
N PRO A 111 -2.03 0.93 -23.32
CA PRO A 111 -1.45 -0.32 -22.84
C PRO A 111 -0.08 -0.64 -23.43
N GLN A 112 0.20 -0.23 -24.67
CA GLN A 112 1.52 -0.40 -25.26
C GLN A 112 2.58 0.44 -24.53
N LEU A 113 2.28 1.69 -24.16
CA LEU A 113 3.20 2.52 -23.39
C LEU A 113 3.47 1.91 -22.00
N VAL A 114 2.45 1.35 -21.35
CA VAL A 114 2.62 0.63 -20.08
C VAL A 114 3.50 -0.60 -20.26
N ALA A 115 3.31 -1.37 -21.34
CA ALA A 115 4.17 -2.50 -21.68
C ALA A 115 5.62 -2.09 -21.88
N ASP A 116 5.87 -1.00 -22.64
CA ASP A 116 7.22 -0.47 -22.86
C ASP A 116 7.87 -0.01 -21.56
N CYS A 117 7.10 0.62 -20.66
CA CYS A 117 7.58 1.00 -19.33
C CYS A 117 7.97 -0.21 -18.48
N VAL A 118 7.13 -1.24 -18.45
CA VAL A 118 7.40 -2.47 -17.67
C VAL A 118 8.62 -3.20 -18.24
N ALA A 119 8.71 -3.36 -19.56
CA ALA A 119 9.85 -3.99 -20.23
C ALA A 119 11.16 -3.26 -19.90
N ALA A 120 11.18 -1.92 -20.02
CA ALA A 120 12.35 -1.11 -19.70
C ALA A 120 12.81 -1.24 -18.25
N MET A 121 11.88 -1.36 -17.30
CA MET A 121 12.22 -1.63 -15.90
C MET A 121 12.77 -3.05 -15.72
N LYS A 122 12.13 -4.07 -16.29
CA LYS A 122 12.57 -5.48 -16.20
C LYS A 122 13.94 -5.72 -16.81
N ASP A 123 14.31 -4.98 -17.83
CA ASP A 123 15.62 -5.10 -18.48
C ASP A 123 16.80 -4.69 -17.56
N VAL A 124 16.53 -3.96 -16.47
CA VAL A 124 17.57 -3.40 -15.59
C VAL A 124 17.50 -3.90 -14.13
N VAL A 125 16.51 -4.74 -13.80
CA VAL A 125 16.33 -5.28 -12.44
C VAL A 125 15.97 -6.76 -12.46
N ASP A 126 16.32 -7.45 -11.36
CA ASP A 126 16.00 -8.87 -11.13
C ASP A 126 14.78 -9.04 -10.22
N VAL A 127 14.42 -8.00 -9.46
CA VAL A 127 13.23 -8.01 -8.60
C VAL A 127 11.95 -7.94 -9.42
N PRO A 128 10.81 -8.47 -8.92
CA PRO A 128 9.54 -8.39 -9.63
C PRO A 128 9.15 -6.96 -10.00
N VAL A 129 8.72 -6.77 -11.26
CA VAL A 129 8.10 -5.54 -11.74
C VAL A 129 6.62 -5.82 -11.94
N THR A 130 5.77 -5.14 -11.18
CA THR A 130 4.33 -5.40 -11.09
C THR A 130 3.51 -4.17 -11.46
N VAL A 131 2.22 -4.35 -11.77
CA VAL A 131 1.32 -3.26 -12.13
C VAL A 131 0.12 -3.23 -11.20
N LYS A 132 -0.22 -2.04 -10.69
CA LYS A 132 -1.46 -1.80 -9.95
C LYS A 132 -2.41 -0.95 -10.79
N THR A 133 -3.55 -1.51 -11.18
CA THR A 133 -4.50 -0.90 -12.08
C THR A 133 -5.94 -0.95 -11.56
N ARG A 134 -6.88 -0.51 -12.37
CA ARG A 134 -8.34 -0.59 -12.16
C ARG A 134 -8.98 -1.52 -13.18
N ILE A 135 -10.32 -1.63 -13.14
CA ILE A 135 -11.08 -2.44 -14.10
C ILE A 135 -11.53 -1.67 -15.34
N GLY A 136 -11.25 -0.37 -15.40
CA GLY A 136 -11.61 0.52 -16.51
C GLY A 136 -11.49 1.99 -16.12
N ILE A 137 -11.67 2.86 -17.10
CA ILE A 137 -11.66 4.33 -16.96
C ILE A 137 -12.81 4.93 -17.76
N ASP A 138 -13.50 5.93 -17.20
CA ASP A 138 -14.62 6.63 -17.81
C ASP A 138 -15.64 5.64 -18.45
N ASP A 139 -15.94 5.77 -19.74
CA ASP A 139 -16.82 4.88 -20.49
C ASP A 139 -16.08 3.67 -21.11
N GLN A 140 -14.76 3.59 -20.96
CA GLN A 140 -13.93 2.44 -21.35
C GLN A 140 -13.84 1.44 -20.20
N ASP A 141 -14.93 0.74 -19.94
CA ASP A 141 -15.07 -0.17 -18.81
C ASP A 141 -15.65 -1.55 -19.19
N SER A 142 -15.51 -1.92 -20.46
CA SER A 142 -15.85 -3.28 -20.92
C SER A 142 -14.85 -4.30 -20.38
N TYR A 143 -15.24 -5.57 -20.38
CA TYR A 143 -14.33 -6.65 -19.99
C TYR A 143 -13.20 -6.81 -21.02
N GLU A 144 -13.50 -6.63 -22.30
CA GLU A 144 -12.52 -6.64 -23.40
C GLU A 144 -11.44 -5.56 -23.19
N PHE A 145 -11.84 -4.35 -22.80
CA PHE A 145 -10.86 -3.28 -22.49
C PHE A 145 -9.86 -3.70 -21.40
N LEU A 146 -10.35 -4.37 -20.34
CA LEU A 146 -9.49 -4.86 -19.27
C LEU A 146 -8.59 -6.02 -19.75
N THR A 147 -9.13 -6.98 -20.49
CA THR A 147 -8.35 -8.13 -20.99
C THR A 147 -7.33 -7.72 -22.03
N ASP A 148 -7.63 -6.78 -22.91
CA ASP A 148 -6.68 -6.22 -23.88
C ASP A 148 -5.53 -5.51 -23.15
N PHE A 149 -5.84 -4.71 -22.13
CA PHE A 149 -4.83 -4.07 -21.30
C PHE A 149 -3.90 -5.10 -20.66
N VAL A 150 -4.45 -6.10 -19.97
CA VAL A 150 -3.66 -7.13 -19.27
C VAL A 150 -2.85 -7.97 -20.26
N SER A 151 -3.44 -8.37 -21.38
CA SER A 151 -2.76 -9.15 -22.43
C SER A 151 -1.55 -8.40 -22.98
N ILE A 152 -1.73 -7.15 -23.41
CA ILE A 152 -0.64 -6.34 -23.98
C ILE A 152 0.48 -6.12 -22.97
N VAL A 153 0.14 -5.77 -21.73
CA VAL A 153 1.13 -5.47 -20.69
C VAL A 153 1.86 -6.75 -20.23
N SER A 154 1.17 -7.90 -20.19
CA SER A 154 1.80 -9.17 -19.84
C SER A 154 2.66 -9.73 -20.99
N GLU A 155 2.13 -9.79 -22.20
CA GLU A 155 2.80 -10.43 -23.33
C GLU A 155 3.98 -9.60 -23.87
N LYS A 156 3.78 -8.28 -24.01
CA LYS A 156 4.81 -7.38 -24.55
C LYS A 156 5.70 -6.75 -23.50
N GLY A 157 5.14 -6.45 -22.31
CA GLY A 157 5.90 -5.89 -21.20
C GLY A 157 6.54 -6.95 -20.29
N GLY A 158 6.08 -8.19 -20.38
CA GLY A 158 6.52 -9.28 -19.53
C GLY A 158 6.01 -9.15 -18.08
N CYS A 159 4.92 -8.40 -17.83
CA CYS A 159 4.34 -8.29 -16.49
C CYS A 159 3.64 -9.59 -16.09
N GLU A 160 4.07 -10.18 -14.99
CA GLU A 160 3.53 -11.46 -14.51
C GLU A 160 2.55 -11.27 -13.33
N GLN A 161 2.50 -10.08 -12.74
CA GLN A 161 1.71 -9.81 -11.53
C GLN A 161 0.95 -8.49 -11.62
N PHE A 162 -0.36 -8.58 -11.39
CA PHE A 162 -1.27 -7.43 -11.39
C PHE A 162 -2.04 -7.33 -10.08
N THR A 163 -2.17 -6.11 -9.56
CA THR A 163 -3.15 -5.79 -8.51
C THR A 163 -4.30 -5.01 -9.11
N ILE A 164 -5.49 -5.59 -9.07
CA ILE A 164 -6.70 -5.04 -9.69
C ILE A 164 -7.55 -4.34 -8.61
N HIS A 165 -7.66 -3.01 -8.67
CA HIS A 165 -8.66 -2.31 -7.89
C HIS A 165 -10.03 -2.54 -8.55
N ALA A 166 -10.92 -3.23 -7.87
CA ALA A 166 -12.21 -3.70 -8.40
C ALA A 166 -13.24 -2.58 -8.63
N ARG A 167 -12.79 -1.37 -8.98
CA ARG A 167 -13.61 -0.22 -9.38
C ARG A 167 -13.00 0.43 -10.60
N LYS A 168 -13.86 0.89 -11.54
CA LYS A 168 -13.38 1.80 -12.58
C LYS A 168 -13.00 3.17 -11.99
N ALA A 169 -12.26 3.97 -12.73
CA ALA A 169 -11.99 5.36 -12.38
C ALA A 169 -12.74 6.31 -13.31
N TRP A 170 -13.34 7.35 -12.76
CA TRP A 170 -13.71 8.54 -13.51
C TRP A 170 -12.51 9.50 -13.49
N LEU A 171 -12.00 9.81 -14.68
CA LEU A 171 -10.84 10.70 -14.83
C LEU A 171 -11.22 12.16 -14.60
N SER A 172 -12.49 12.51 -14.78
CA SER A 172 -13.03 13.82 -14.50
C SER A 172 -14.32 13.72 -13.66
N GLY A 173 -14.64 14.79 -12.93
CA GLY A 173 -15.90 14.93 -12.20
C GLY A 173 -15.93 14.26 -10.81
N LEU A 174 -14.98 13.41 -10.46
CA LEU A 174 -14.85 12.81 -9.13
C LEU A 174 -13.46 13.03 -8.55
N SER A 175 -13.41 13.42 -7.29
CA SER A 175 -12.16 13.45 -6.53
C SER A 175 -11.58 12.03 -6.36
N PRO A 176 -10.29 11.89 -6.02
CA PRO A 176 -9.70 10.58 -5.71
C PRO A 176 -10.41 9.83 -4.57
N LYS A 177 -11.00 10.55 -3.62
CA LYS A 177 -11.79 9.95 -2.53
C LYS A 177 -13.10 9.36 -3.09
N GLU A 178 -13.84 10.13 -3.85
CA GLU A 178 -15.11 9.70 -4.48
C GLU A 178 -14.88 8.53 -5.44
N ASN A 179 -13.79 8.51 -6.19
CA ASN A 179 -13.38 7.40 -7.04
C ASN A 179 -13.09 6.09 -6.28
N ARG A 180 -12.96 6.14 -4.96
CA ARG A 180 -12.84 4.94 -4.10
C ARG A 180 -14.15 4.54 -3.44
N GLU A 181 -15.23 5.31 -3.65
CA GLU A 181 -16.51 5.12 -2.95
C GLU A 181 -17.69 4.98 -3.92
N ILE A 182 -17.79 5.88 -4.91
CA ILE A 182 -18.94 5.98 -5.81
C ILE A 182 -18.99 4.87 -6.88
N PRO A 183 -17.92 4.62 -7.68
CA PRO A 183 -18.00 3.52 -8.65
C PRO A 183 -18.20 2.18 -7.94
N PRO A 184 -19.12 1.32 -8.40
CA PRO A 184 -19.39 0.05 -7.74
C PRO A 184 -18.17 -0.89 -7.77
N LEU A 185 -18.07 -1.76 -6.75
CA LEU A 185 -17.10 -2.85 -6.73
C LEU A 185 -17.59 -3.97 -7.66
N ASP A 186 -16.71 -4.48 -8.51
CA ASP A 186 -16.96 -5.60 -9.42
C ASP A 186 -15.87 -6.68 -9.21
N TYR A 187 -15.99 -7.44 -8.12
CA TYR A 187 -15.10 -8.56 -7.83
C TYR A 187 -15.22 -9.71 -8.85
N PRO A 188 -16.44 -10.08 -9.35
CA PRO A 188 -16.59 -11.11 -10.36
C PRO A 188 -15.72 -10.89 -11.61
N ARG A 189 -15.54 -9.63 -12.01
CA ARG A 189 -14.67 -9.28 -13.14
C ARG A 189 -13.20 -9.64 -12.90
N ALA A 190 -12.70 -9.41 -11.68
CA ALA A 190 -11.35 -9.80 -11.30
C ALA A 190 -11.20 -11.33 -11.21
N TYR A 191 -12.22 -12.05 -10.74
CA TYR A 191 -12.22 -13.51 -10.70
C TYR A 191 -12.22 -14.11 -12.11
N GLN A 192 -13.01 -13.53 -13.02
CA GLN A 192 -13.01 -13.95 -14.42
C GLN A 192 -11.64 -13.69 -15.05
N LEU A 193 -11.03 -12.54 -14.80
CA LEU A 193 -9.70 -12.22 -15.28
C LEU A 193 -8.67 -13.28 -14.85
N LYS A 194 -8.71 -13.73 -13.60
CA LYS A 194 -7.82 -14.81 -13.12
C LYS A 194 -8.05 -16.14 -13.84
N LYS A 195 -9.30 -16.47 -14.16
CA LYS A 195 -9.60 -17.69 -14.92
C LYS A 195 -9.03 -17.64 -16.34
N ASP A 196 -9.18 -16.49 -17.00
CA ASP A 196 -8.72 -16.30 -18.38
C ASP A 196 -7.20 -16.16 -18.48
N PHE A 197 -6.56 -15.57 -17.45
CA PHE A 197 -5.12 -15.42 -17.32
C PHE A 197 -4.57 -16.23 -16.14
N SER A 198 -4.85 -17.55 -16.13
CA SER A 198 -4.51 -18.45 -15.00
C SER A 198 -3.00 -18.51 -14.68
N HIS A 199 -2.14 -18.22 -15.66
CA HIS A 199 -0.69 -18.17 -15.52
C HIS A 199 -0.17 -16.89 -14.85
N LEU A 200 -0.97 -15.81 -14.82
CA LEU A 200 -0.62 -14.56 -14.15
C LEU A 200 -0.97 -14.58 -12.66
N THR A 201 -0.19 -13.89 -11.86
CA THR A 201 -0.52 -13.61 -10.46
C THR A 201 -1.46 -12.40 -10.40
N ILE A 202 -2.67 -12.60 -9.88
CA ILE A 202 -3.68 -11.54 -9.78
C ILE A 202 -4.11 -11.36 -8.35
N ALA A 203 -3.88 -10.16 -7.81
CA ALA A 203 -4.36 -9.73 -6.51
C ALA A 203 -5.53 -8.75 -6.64
N ILE A 204 -6.45 -8.79 -5.68
CA ILE A 204 -7.60 -7.88 -5.60
C ILE A 204 -7.34 -6.73 -4.63
N ASN A 205 -7.85 -5.55 -4.97
CA ASN A 205 -7.89 -4.39 -4.07
C ASN A 205 -9.27 -3.73 -4.14
N GLY A 206 -9.67 -3.11 -3.05
CA GLY A 206 -10.90 -2.32 -2.94
C GLY A 206 -11.97 -2.96 -2.06
N GLY A 207 -12.43 -2.23 -1.06
CA GLY A 207 -13.55 -2.59 -0.20
C GLY A 207 -13.26 -3.58 0.93
N VAL A 208 -12.18 -4.33 0.89
CA VAL A 208 -11.85 -5.35 1.89
C VAL A 208 -11.56 -4.72 3.25
N LYS A 209 -12.27 -5.16 4.29
CA LYS A 209 -12.19 -4.63 5.66
C LYS A 209 -11.91 -5.71 6.70
N LEU A 210 -12.21 -6.96 6.42
CA LEU A 210 -12.04 -8.08 7.33
C LEU A 210 -11.12 -9.15 6.73
N LEU A 211 -10.43 -9.91 7.58
CA LEU A 211 -9.59 -11.01 7.11
C LEU A 211 -10.42 -12.16 6.54
N GLU A 212 -11.65 -12.34 7.02
CA GLU A 212 -12.60 -13.29 6.46
C GLU A 212 -12.91 -12.98 4.99
N GLU A 213 -13.15 -11.70 4.66
CA GLU A 213 -13.35 -11.25 3.28
C GLU A 213 -12.08 -11.51 2.44
N ALA A 214 -10.90 -11.27 3.01
CA ALA A 214 -9.64 -11.58 2.35
C ALA A 214 -9.50 -13.09 2.07
N LYS A 215 -9.87 -13.96 3.01
CA LYS A 215 -9.89 -15.42 2.81
C LYS A 215 -10.86 -15.86 1.70
N GLU A 216 -12.02 -15.23 1.61
CA GLU A 216 -12.98 -15.48 0.53
C GLU A 216 -12.38 -15.13 -0.83
N HIS A 217 -11.76 -13.96 -0.97
CA HIS A 217 -11.09 -13.57 -2.21
C HIS A 217 -9.94 -14.52 -2.61
N LEU A 218 -9.19 -15.01 -1.62
CA LEU A 218 -8.09 -15.95 -1.83
C LEU A 218 -8.52 -17.34 -2.34
N GLN A 219 -9.81 -17.64 -2.36
CA GLN A 219 -10.34 -18.85 -3.02
C GLN A 219 -10.34 -18.70 -4.56
N TYR A 220 -10.32 -17.47 -5.06
CA TYR A 220 -10.42 -17.16 -6.48
C TYR A 220 -9.19 -16.49 -7.06
N LEU A 221 -8.37 -15.85 -6.22
CA LEU A 221 -7.24 -14.98 -6.59
C LEU A 221 -6.00 -15.35 -5.79
N ASP A 222 -4.84 -14.91 -6.26
CA ASP A 222 -3.54 -15.22 -5.66
C ASP A 222 -3.22 -14.32 -4.46
N GLY A 223 -3.83 -13.14 -4.39
CA GLY A 223 -3.55 -12.17 -3.33
C GLY A 223 -4.66 -11.18 -3.08
N VAL A 224 -4.57 -10.53 -1.93
CA VAL A 224 -5.46 -9.44 -1.50
C VAL A 224 -4.64 -8.25 -1.05
N MET A 225 -5.00 -7.06 -1.52
CA MET A 225 -4.38 -5.81 -1.09
C MET A 225 -5.39 -4.99 -0.29
N ILE A 226 -5.11 -4.77 0.99
CA ILE A 226 -5.95 -3.96 1.88
C ILE A 226 -5.46 -2.51 1.86
N GLY A 227 -6.38 -1.57 1.66
CA GLY A 227 -6.08 -0.13 1.66
C GLY A 227 -6.43 0.52 2.99
N ARG A 228 -7.44 1.37 2.95
CA ARG A 228 -7.83 2.26 4.05
C ARG A 228 -8.03 1.57 5.40
N GLU A 229 -8.53 0.34 5.40
CA GLU A 229 -8.75 -0.40 6.65
C GLU A 229 -7.44 -0.71 7.37
N ALA A 230 -6.37 -1.06 6.65
CA ALA A 230 -5.06 -1.26 7.26
C ALA A 230 -4.50 0.00 7.95
N TYR A 231 -4.97 1.18 7.58
CA TYR A 231 -4.60 2.44 8.22
C TYR A 231 -5.57 2.84 9.36
N GLN A 232 -6.87 2.68 9.13
CA GLN A 232 -7.91 3.12 10.06
C GLN A 232 -8.11 2.16 11.23
N SER A 233 -7.86 0.87 11.00
CA SER A 233 -7.98 -0.22 11.98
C SER A 233 -6.77 -1.16 11.89
N PRO A 234 -5.53 -0.63 12.10
CA PRO A 234 -4.29 -1.34 11.77
C PRO A 234 -4.10 -2.65 12.53
N TYR A 235 -4.76 -2.82 13.66
CA TYR A 235 -4.65 -4.06 14.44
C TYR A 235 -5.18 -5.31 13.72
N LEU A 236 -5.93 -5.12 12.64
CA LEU A 236 -6.28 -6.24 11.75
C LEU A 236 -5.02 -6.96 11.21
N LEU A 237 -3.88 -6.25 11.08
CA LEU A 237 -2.62 -6.83 10.60
C LEU A 237 -1.97 -7.77 11.64
N ALA A 238 -2.33 -7.67 12.92
CA ALA A 238 -1.67 -8.42 13.98
C ALA A 238 -1.94 -9.94 13.93
N SER A 239 -3.08 -10.37 13.38
CA SER A 239 -3.41 -11.79 13.21
C SER A 239 -3.12 -12.35 11.83
N VAL A 240 -2.71 -11.50 10.88
CA VAL A 240 -2.50 -11.87 9.47
C VAL A 240 -1.50 -13.01 9.31
N ASP A 241 -0.37 -12.95 10.02
CA ASP A 241 0.68 -13.96 9.88
C ASP A 241 0.19 -15.35 10.31
N GLN A 242 -0.64 -15.43 11.35
CA GLN A 242 -1.27 -16.68 11.75
C GLN A 242 -2.35 -17.12 10.76
N GLU A 243 -3.26 -16.22 10.41
CA GLU A 243 -4.48 -16.56 9.67
C GLU A 243 -4.25 -16.82 8.19
N LEU A 244 -3.28 -16.13 7.58
CA LEU A 244 -3.03 -16.21 6.14
C LEU A 244 -1.69 -16.85 5.77
N PHE A 245 -0.69 -16.80 6.64
CA PHE A 245 0.64 -17.32 6.35
C PHE A 245 1.02 -18.55 7.19
N GLY A 246 0.13 -18.96 8.12
CA GLY A 246 0.34 -20.18 8.92
C GLY A 246 1.44 -20.03 9.98
N SER A 247 1.77 -18.83 10.40
CA SER A 247 2.71 -18.57 11.48
C SER A 247 2.17 -19.07 12.82
N ASN A 248 3.04 -19.59 13.67
CA ASN A 248 2.72 -19.94 15.04
C ASN A 248 3.09 -18.84 16.05
N THR A 249 3.57 -17.69 15.56
CA THR A 249 3.94 -16.56 16.43
C THR A 249 2.68 -16.00 17.10
N PRO A 250 2.66 -15.83 18.42
CA PRO A 250 1.50 -15.27 19.12
C PRO A 250 1.17 -13.85 18.62
N VAL A 251 -0.13 -13.56 18.53
CA VAL A 251 -0.60 -12.20 18.21
C VAL A 251 -0.21 -11.26 19.34
N LYS A 252 0.51 -10.20 19.01
CA LYS A 252 0.91 -9.18 19.99
C LYS A 252 -0.29 -8.40 20.49
N LYS A 253 -0.27 -8.05 21.77
CA LYS A 253 -1.23 -7.10 22.35
C LYS A 253 -1.00 -5.69 21.80
N ARG A 254 -2.05 -4.90 21.76
CA ARG A 254 -1.95 -3.49 21.30
C ARG A 254 -0.98 -2.67 22.15
N SER A 255 -0.96 -2.89 23.46
CA SER A 255 -0.01 -2.21 24.36
C SER A 255 1.44 -2.57 24.05
N GLU A 256 1.73 -3.84 23.76
CA GLU A 256 3.07 -4.29 23.38
C GLU A 256 3.52 -3.61 22.08
N ILE A 257 2.63 -3.47 21.10
CA ILE A 257 2.92 -2.76 19.86
C ILE A 257 3.23 -1.28 20.12
N VAL A 258 2.51 -0.62 21.03
CA VAL A 258 2.79 0.77 21.42
C VAL A 258 4.16 0.87 22.08
N GLU A 259 4.48 -0.04 22.99
CA GLU A 259 5.76 -0.05 23.72
C GLU A 259 6.94 -0.35 22.78
N GLU A 260 6.76 -1.25 21.81
CA GLU A 260 7.77 -1.54 20.78
C GLU A 260 8.05 -0.34 19.83
N MET A 261 7.12 0.62 19.74
CA MET A 261 7.36 1.88 19.02
C MET A 261 8.26 2.86 19.78
N TYR A 262 8.43 2.74 21.09
CA TYR A 262 9.17 3.73 21.88
C TYR A 262 10.62 3.93 21.41
N PRO A 263 11.43 2.88 21.23
CA PRO A 263 12.82 3.06 20.78
C PRO A 263 12.90 3.73 19.39
N TYR A 264 11.98 3.37 18.49
CA TYR A 264 11.90 3.98 17.18
C TYR A 264 11.56 5.47 17.26
N ILE A 265 10.58 5.83 18.07
CA ILE A 265 10.15 7.22 18.26
C ILE A 265 11.31 8.04 18.84
N GLU A 266 11.98 7.56 19.88
CA GLU A 266 13.14 8.24 20.47
C GLU A 266 14.25 8.49 19.45
N ALA A 267 14.58 7.45 18.65
CA ALA A 267 15.57 7.56 17.60
C ALA A 267 15.19 8.58 16.51
N GLN A 268 13.90 8.67 16.15
CA GLN A 268 13.43 9.64 15.16
C GLN A 268 13.39 11.08 15.73
N LEU A 269 12.95 11.24 16.98
CA LEU A 269 12.97 12.54 17.67
C LEU A 269 14.40 13.07 17.80
N ALA A 270 15.37 12.21 18.12
CA ALA A 270 16.78 12.57 18.17
C ALA A 270 17.35 13.05 16.81
N LYS A 271 16.73 12.59 15.70
CA LYS A 271 17.03 13.05 14.32
C LYS A 271 16.23 14.29 13.91
N GLY A 272 15.46 14.88 14.81
CA GLY A 272 14.67 16.09 14.56
C GLY A 272 13.28 15.86 13.97
N ALA A 273 12.78 14.63 13.96
CA ALA A 273 11.40 14.37 13.57
C ALA A 273 10.40 14.93 14.59
N TYR A 274 9.20 15.30 14.15
CA TYR A 274 8.12 15.70 15.04
C TYR A 274 7.29 14.48 15.46
N LEU A 275 6.95 14.40 16.74
CA LEU A 275 6.20 13.28 17.31
C LEU A 275 4.87 13.03 16.54
N GLY A 276 4.15 14.10 16.21
CA GLY A 276 2.87 14.01 15.48
C GLY A 276 2.98 13.36 14.09
N HIS A 277 4.14 13.45 13.42
CA HIS A 277 4.35 12.79 12.13
C HIS A 277 4.38 11.26 12.27
N ILE A 278 4.80 10.76 13.43
CA ILE A 278 4.89 9.32 13.70
C ILE A 278 3.56 8.82 14.28
N THR A 279 3.06 9.48 15.32
CA THR A 279 1.92 9.02 16.10
C THR A 279 0.59 9.13 15.39
N ARG A 280 0.48 9.96 14.34
CA ARG A 280 -0.72 10.02 13.48
C ARG A 280 -1.12 8.67 12.90
N HIS A 281 -0.16 7.79 12.66
CA HIS A 281 -0.38 6.46 12.11
C HIS A 281 -0.90 5.45 13.15
N MET A 282 -0.73 5.75 14.44
CA MET A 282 -1.11 4.88 15.55
C MET A 282 -2.54 5.13 16.05
N LEU A 283 -3.21 6.19 15.57
CA LEU A 283 -4.51 6.65 16.09
C LEU A 283 -5.61 5.57 16.01
N GLY A 284 -5.55 4.72 14.98
CA GLY A 284 -6.51 3.65 14.75
C GLY A 284 -6.26 2.36 15.53
N LEU A 285 -5.14 2.23 16.27
CA LEU A 285 -4.74 0.97 16.90
C LEU A 285 -5.78 0.41 17.87
N PHE A 286 -6.47 1.28 18.61
CA PHE A 286 -7.54 0.92 19.55
C PHE A 286 -8.94 1.12 18.97
N GLN A 287 -9.11 1.17 17.65
CA GLN A 287 -10.42 1.37 17.02
C GLN A 287 -11.44 0.35 17.56
N SER A 288 -12.66 0.83 17.83
CA SER A 288 -13.79 0.07 18.38
C SER A 288 -13.60 -0.48 19.81
N MET A 289 -12.56 -0.05 20.53
CA MET A 289 -12.34 -0.44 21.93
C MET A 289 -12.74 0.67 22.91
N PRO A 290 -13.13 0.31 24.15
CA PRO A 290 -13.22 1.27 25.24
C PRO A 290 -11.90 2.02 25.41
N GLY A 291 -11.96 3.35 25.59
CA GLY A 291 -10.77 4.19 25.68
C GLY A 291 -10.23 4.71 24.36
N ALA A 292 -10.65 4.16 23.21
CA ALA A 292 -10.16 4.57 21.88
C ALA A 292 -10.33 6.07 21.58
N ARG A 293 -11.41 6.68 22.06
CA ARG A 293 -11.64 8.14 21.90
C ARG A 293 -10.62 8.94 22.70
N GLN A 294 -10.34 8.53 23.94
CA GLN A 294 -9.37 9.18 24.82
C GLN A 294 -7.93 9.03 24.26
N TRP A 295 -7.59 7.85 23.76
CA TRP A 295 -6.33 7.59 23.04
C TRP A 295 -6.12 8.59 21.91
N ARG A 296 -7.03 8.62 20.93
CA ARG A 296 -6.96 9.51 19.78
C ARG A 296 -6.90 10.98 20.18
N ARG A 297 -7.78 11.39 21.10
CA ARG A 297 -7.87 12.77 21.56
C ARG A 297 -6.57 13.22 22.22
N HIS A 298 -6.03 12.40 23.13
CA HIS A 298 -4.83 12.77 23.87
C HIS A 298 -3.62 12.94 22.93
N ILE A 299 -3.42 12.04 22.00
CA ILE A 299 -2.35 12.13 21.00
C ILE A 299 -2.56 13.37 20.11
N SER A 300 -3.76 13.57 19.57
CA SER A 300 -4.04 14.69 18.66
C SER A 300 -3.86 16.06 19.31
N GLU A 301 -4.18 16.18 20.62
CA GLU A 301 -4.07 17.45 21.37
C GLU A 301 -2.63 17.71 21.86
N ASN A 302 -1.75 16.72 21.91
CA ASN A 302 -0.46 16.86 22.56
C ASN A 302 0.75 16.59 21.64
N ALA A 303 0.66 15.68 20.68
CA ALA A 303 1.82 15.27 19.87
C ALA A 303 2.38 16.36 18.93
N HIS A 304 1.63 17.42 18.68
CA HIS A 304 2.06 18.55 17.85
C HIS A 304 2.75 19.66 18.63
N LYS A 305 2.79 19.59 19.96
CA LYS A 305 3.37 20.63 20.81
C LYS A 305 4.90 20.57 20.75
N PRO A 306 5.59 21.72 20.79
CA PRO A 306 7.03 21.74 20.86
C PRO A 306 7.57 20.95 22.07
N GLY A 307 8.55 20.10 21.83
CA GLY A 307 9.19 19.28 22.88
C GLY A 307 8.39 18.03 23.31
N SER A 308 7.27 17.71 22.65
CA SER A 308 6.52 16.49 22.94
C SER A 308 7.37 15.24 22.67
N GLY A 309 7.37 14.32 23.63
CA GLY A 309 8.09 13.06 23.61
C GLY A 309 7.21 11.84 23.92
N LEU A 310 7.82 10.76 24.40
CA LEU A 310 7.15 9.50 24.69
C LEU A 310 6.04 9.62 25.73
N GLU A 311 6.14 10.60 26.66
CA GLU A 311 5.13 10.84 27.70
C GLU A 311 3.72 10.98 27.10
N VAL A 312 3.59 11.55 25.89
CA VAL A 312 2.29 11.68 25.22
C VAL A 312 1.67 10.31 24.93
N LEU A 313 2.47 9.33 24.49
CA LEU A 313 1.98 7.98 24.22
C LEU A 313 1.72 7.20 25.51
N GLN A 314 2.60 7.34 26.50
CA GLN A 314 2.44 6.70 27.82
C GLN A 314 1.17 7.17 28.50
N ASP A 315 0.92 8.47 28.50
CA ASP A 315 -0.32 9.05 29.05
C ASP A 315 -1.57 8.66 28.26
N ALA A 316 -1.45 8.54 26.93
CA ALA A 316 -2.55 8.07 26.09
C ALA A 316 -2.87 6.59 26.36
N LEU A 317 -1.84 5.73 26.48
CA LEU A 317 -2.00 4.31 26.78
C LEU A 317 -2.62 4.08 28.16
N ALA A 318 -2.25 4.91 29.16
CA ALA A 318 -2.84 4.84 30.50
C ALA A 318 -4.36 5.11 30.53
N LYS A 319 -4.93 5.69 29.46
CA LYS A 319 -6.40 5.90 29.33
C LYS A 319 -7.14 4.70 28.77
N ILE A 320 -6.41 3.69 28.29
CA ILE A 320 -6.99 2.41 27.86
C ILE A 320 -7.15 1.50 29.07
N PRO A 321 -8.35 0.92 29.32
CA PRO A 321 -8.56 -0.03 30.42
C PRO A 321 -7.59 -1.21 30.32
N LYS A 322 -6.84 -1.49 31.40
CA LYS A 322 -5.82 -2.56 31.42
C LYS A 322 -6.39 -3.94 31.14
N GLU A 323 -7.64 -4.18 31.50
CA GLU A 323 -8.36 -5.44 31.31
C GLU A 323 -8.69 -5.74 29.85
N LEU A 324 -8.63 -4.73 28.99
CA LEU A 324 -8.97 -4.79 27.56
C LEU A 324 -7.75 -4.68 26.64
N ASN A 325 -6.55 -4.63 27.19
CA ASN A 325 -5.29 -4.71 26.42
C ASN A 325 -4.98 -6.16 25.98
N VAL A 326 -5.99 -6.80 25.38
CA VAL A 326 -5.88 -8.14 24.81
C VAL A 326 -5.53 -8.04 23.34
#